data_0419fbb0cb947b88911834e13c86b4ed
#
_entry.id   0419fbb0cb947b88911834e13c86b4ed
#
_cell.length_a   1.000
_cell.length_b   1.000
_cell.length_c   1.000
_cell.angle_alpha   90.00
_cell.angle_beta   90.00
_cell.angle_gamma   90.00
#
_symmetry.space_group_name_H-M   'P 1'
#
loop_
_entity.id
_entity.type
_entity.pdbx_description
1 polymer ?
#
loop_
_entity_poly.entity_id
_entity_poly.type
_entity_poly.pdbx_seq_one_letter_code
_entity_poly.pdbx_strand_id
1 'polypeptide(L)'
;MFNKILRENNIVAGILTIIRIYLGWHWLTAGWGKLMNGFDASGFLANAIANPVTGGEELAYPLYVKFIETFALPNAEIINFLIPWGEFLVGLGLILGCLTTYAAFFGMVMNFAFLMAGTISSNPWDILLAIFIAAAGFNAGKFGLDRFVIPAISNKIQTAKNKDKIARPLSKTT
;
A
#
# COMPACT_ATOMS: atom_id res chain seq x y z
N MET A 1 1.76 -10.90 -23.88
CA MET A 1 0.94 -9.86 -24.52
C MET A 1 0.26 -8.96 -23.49
N PHE A 2 -0.51 -9.47 -22.55
CA PHE A 2 -1.23 -8.69 -21.52
C PHE A 2 -0.32 -7.76 -20.70
N ASN A 3 0.78 -8.26 -20.12
CA ASN A 3 1.73 -7.45 -19.33
C ASN A 3 2.34 -6.28 -20.12
N LYS A 4 2.59 -6.46 -21.42
CA LYS A 4 3.10 -5.38 -22.27
C LYS A 4 2.06 -4.28 -22.46
N ILE A 5 0.80 -4.66 -22.71
CA ILE A 5 -0.31 -3.72 -22.83
C ILE A 5 -0.48 -2.93 -21.51
N LEU A 6 -0.48 -3.64 -20.37
CA LEU A 6 -0.67 -3.02 -19.06
C LEU A 6 0.44 -2.02 -18.72
N ARG A 7 1.69 -2.31 -19.11
CA ARG A 7 2.88 -1.53 -18.71
C ARG A 7 3.33 -0.46 -19.70
N GLU A 8 2.89 -0.54 -20.96
CA GLU A 8 3.42 0.34 -22.02
C GLU A 8 2.34 1.13 -22.76
N ASN A 9 1.07 0.70 -22.72
CA ASN A 9 0.01 1.34 -23.48
C ASN A 9 -0.48 2.63 -22.82
N ASN A 10 -0.54 3.73 -23.59
CA ASN A 10 -0.96 5.05 -23.10
C ASN A 10 -2.45 5.13 -22.77
N ILE A 11 -3.30 4.41 -23.49
CA ILE A 11 -4.76 4.38 -23.22
C ILE A 11 -4.97 3.70 -21.86
N VAL A 12 -4.27 2.57 -21.63
CA VAL A 12 -4.30 1.87 -20.36
C VAL A 12 -3.76 2.76 -19.22
N ALA A 13 -2.70 3.53 -19.45
CA ALA A 13 -2.21 4.51 -18.49
C ALA A 13 -3.29 5.55 -18.12
N GLY A 14 -4.07 6.01 -19.09
CA GLY A 14 -5.20 6.91 -18.84
C GLY A 14 -6.29 6.28 -17.98
N ILE A 15 -6.69 5.05 -18.30
CA ILE A 15 -7.68 4.28 -17.52
C ILE A 15 -7.18 4.07 -16.09
N LEU A 16 -5.92 3.62 -15.94
CA LEU A 16 -5.30 3.41 -14.63
C LEU A 16 -5.21 4.72 -13.81
N THR A 17 -5.06 5.86 -14.47
CA THR A 17 -5.08 7.17 -13.80
C THR A 17 -6.45 7.46 -13.19
N ILE A 18 -7.54 7.16 -13.90
CA ILE A 18 -8.90 7.31 -13.37
C ILE A 18 -9.12 6.38 -12.17
N ILE A 19 -8.77 5.10 -12.33
CA ILE A 19 -8.89 4.09 -11.25
C ILE A 19 -8.06 4.51 -10.03
N ARG A 20 -6.85 5.00 -10.24
CA ARG A 20 -5.96 5.48 -9.20
C ARG A 20 -6.53 6.68 -8.43
N ILE A 21 -7.09 7.66 -9.13
CA ILE A 21 -7.71 8.83 -8.50
C ILE A 21 -8.94 8.41 -7.69
N TYR A 22 -9.77 7.52 -8.23
CA TYR A 22 -10.94 6.98 -7.52
C TYR A 22 -10.52 6.27 -6.22
N LEU A 23 -9.58 5.33 -6.32
CA LEU A 23 -9.08 4.58 -5.16
C LEU A 23 -8.38 5.51 -4.17
N GLY A 24 -7.58 6.45 -4.67
CA GLY A 24 -6.90 7.45 -3.84
C GLY A 24 -7.85 8.37 -3.10
N TRP A 25 -8.95 8.78 -3.71
CA TRP A 25 -9.99 9.57 -3.05
C TRP A 25 -10.65 8.79 -1.90
N HIS A 26 -10.94 7.52 -2.13
CA HIS A 26 -11.49 6.63 -1.10
C HIS A 26 -10.58 6.55 0.13
N TRP A 27 -9.29 6.28 -0.09
CA TRP A 27 -8.28 6.21 0.96
C TRP A 27 -8.06 7.56 1.65
N LEU A 28 -7.97 8.65 0.88
CA LEU A 28 -7.72 9.99 1.41
C LEU A 28 -8.85 10.43 2.35
N THR A 29 -10.10 10.25 1.93
CA THR A 29 -11.26 10.63 2.74
C THR A 29 -11.39 9.81 4.00
N ALA A 30 -11.08 8.49 3.93
CA ALA A 30 -11.09 7.61 5.09
C ALA A 30 -10.01 8.04 6.12
N GLY A 31 -8.77 8.25 5.67
CA GLY A 31 -7.67 8.69 6.52
C GLY A 31 -7.89 10.10 7.08
N TRP A 32 -8.32 11.04 6.23
CA TRP A 32 -8.61 12.41 6.67
C TRP A 32 -9.71 12.46 7.73
N GLY A 33 -10.80 11.71 7.52
CA GLY A 33 -11.89 11.63 8.51
C GLY A 33 -11.41 11.15 9.87
N LYS A 34 -10.53 10.13 9.92
CA LYS A 34 -9.95 9.61 11.15
C LYS A 34 -8.98 10.61 11.82
N LEU A 35 -8.18 11.33 11.01
CA LEU A 35 -7.26 12.34 11.54
C LEU A 35 -7.98 13.54 12.16
N MET A 36 -9.08 13.97 11.56
CA MET A 36 -9.81 15.15 12.02
C MET A 36 -10.77 14.88 13.17
N ASN A 37 -11.40 13.71 13.20
CA ASN A 37 -12.43 13.37 14.20
C ASN A 37 -11.89 12.52 15.36
N GLY A 38 -10.61 12.15 15.31
CA GLY A 38 -10.03 11.15 16.19
C GLY A 38 -10.31 9.72 15.74
N PHE A 39 -9.45 8.81 16.11
CA PHE A 39 -9.57 7.38 15.78
C PHE A 39 -9.02 6.54 16.93
N ASP A 40 -9.81 5.57 17.37
CA ASP A 40 -9.40 4.54 18.35
C ASP A 40 -9.67 3.15 17.78
N ALA A 41 -8.60 2.41 17.55
CA ALA A 41 -8.64 1.05 17.03
C ALA A 41 -8.98 0.00 18.10
N SER A 42 -8.97 0.35 19.40
CA SER A 42 -9.08 -0.61 20.49
C SER A 42 -10.35 -1.45 20.40
N GLY A 43 -11.50 -0.81 20.16
CA GLY A 43 -12.77 -1.51 19.97
C GLY A 43 -12.78 -2.44 18.74
N PHE A 44 -12.22 -1.99 17.63
CA PHE A 44 -12.08 -2.78 16.42
C PHE A 44 -11.18 -4.01 16.63
N LEU A 45 -10.01 -3.82 17.26
CA LEU A 45 -9.06 -4.89 17.56
C LEU A 45 -9.64 -5.91 18.54
N ALA A 46 -10.31 -5.44 19.62
CA ALA A 46 -10.97 -6.31 20.58
C ALA A 46 -12.09 -7.13 19.92
N ASN A 47 -12.88 -6.52 19.04
CA ASN A 47 -13.92 -7.25 18.29
C ASN A 47 -13.33 -8.30 17.35
N ALA A 48 -12.19 -8.04 16.70
CA ALA A 48 -11.54 -9.02 15.83
C ALA A 48 -11.01 -10.25 16.59
N ILE A 49 -10.70 -10.11 17.89
CA ILE A 49 -10.35 -11.22 18.78
C ILE A 49 -11.60 -11.96 19.24
N ALA A 50 -12.64 -11.23 19.64
CA ALA A 50 -13.88 -11.83 20.16
C ALA A 50 -14.70 -12.53 19.08
N ASN A 51 -14.67 -12.04 17.85
CA ASN A 51 -15.42 -12.53 16.70
C ASN A 51 -14.48 -12.75 15.50
N PRO A 52 -13.50 -13.67 15.61
CA PRO A 52 -12.53 -13.90 14.55
C PRO A 52 -13.16 -14.52 13.32
N VAL A 53 -12.55 -14.30 12.16
CA VAL A 53 -12.96 -14.97 10.92
C VAL A 53 -12.68 -16.46 11.04
N THR A 54 -13.69 -17.29 10.76
CA THR A 54 -13.59 -18.75 10.82
C THR A 54 -13.81 -19.38 9.45
N GLY A 55 -13.19 -20.54 9.24
CA GLY A 55 -13.43 -21.44 8.12
C GLY A 55 -14.04 -22.75 8.64
N GLY A 56 -15.37 -22.77 8.78
CA GLY A 56 -16.05 -23.82 9.54
C GLY A 56 -15.88 -23.65 11.05
N GLU A 57 -15.39 -24.66 11.76
CA GLU A 57 -15.15 -24.61 13.21
C GLU A 57 -13.75 -24.05 13.59
N GLU A 58 -12.86 -23.88 12.62
CA GLU A 58 -11.49 -23.45 12.87
C GLU A 58 -11.26 -21.97 12.53
N LEU A 59 -10.28 -21.34 13.19
CA LEU A 59 -9.85 -19.98 12.86
C LEU A 59 -9.26 -19.95 11.44
N ALA A 60 -9.76 -19.05 10.59
CA ALA A 60 -9.21 -18.87 9.25
C ALA A 60 -7.80 -18.23 9.27
N TYR A 61 -7.54 -17.33 10.25
CA TYR A 61 -6.28 -16.57 10.35
C TYR A 61 -5.69 -16.60 11.76
N PRO A 62 -5.27 -17.78 12.30
CA PRO A 62 -4.84 -17.90 13.70
C PRO A 62 -3.61 -17.03 14.04
N LEU A 63 -2.64 -16.91 13.11
CA LEU A 63 -1.46 -16.07 13.30
C LEU A 63 -1.82 -14.58 13.37
N TYR A 64 -2.82 -14.15 12.59
CA TYR A 64 -3.26 -12.77 12.60
C TYR A 64 -4.03 -12.43 13.88
N VAL A 65 -4.90 -13.30 14.34
CA VAL A 65 -5.58 -13.15 15.65
C VAL A 65 -4.55 -13.05 16.78
N LYS A 66 -3.56 -13.94 16.79
CA LYS A 66 -2.47 -13.90 17.77
C LYS A 66 -1.65 -12.60 17.68
N PHE A 67 -1.38 -12.10 16.49
CA PHE A 67 -0.72 -10.78 16.30
C PHE A 67 -1.56 -9.64 16.88
N ILE A 68 -2.87 -9.64 16.64
CA ILE A 68 -3.76 -8.62 17.23
C ILE A 68 -3.74 -8.70 18.76
N GLU A 69 -3.86 -9.88 19.33
CA GLU A 69 -3.92 -10.11 20.77
C GLU A 69 -2.61 -9.73 21.47
N THR A 70 -1.47 -10.16 20.91
CA THR A 70 -0.16 -10.02 21.57
C THR A 70 0.56 -8.72 21.26
N PHE A 71 0.25 -8.08 20.15
CA PHE A 71 0.95 -6.87 19.71
C PHE A 71 0.02 -5.69 19.43
N ALA A 72 -0.98 -5.84 18.55
CA ALA A 72 -1.73 -4.68 18.08
C ALA A 72 -2.63 -4.07 19.16
N LEU A 73 -3.38 -4.88 19.89
CA LEU A 73 -4.29 -4.40 20.96
C LEU A 73 -3.53 -3.81 22.16
N PRO A 74 -2.46 -4.44 22.69
CA PRO A 74 -1.65 -3.83 23.75
C PRO A 74 -0.96 -2.53 23.35
N ASN A 75 -0.72 -2.33 22.04
CA ASN A 75 -0.10 -1.13 21.47
C ASN A 75 -1.08 -0.35 20.59
N ALA A 76 -2.33 -0.24 21.00
CA ALA A 76 -3.38 0.41 20.20
C ALA A 76 -3.03 1.87 19.84
N GLU A 77 -2.27 2.58 20.65
CA GLU A 77 -1.79 3.94 20.34
C GLU A 77 -0.94 3.99 19.08
N ILE A 78 -0.08 2.99 18.84
CA ILE A 78 0.71 2.87 17.61
C ILE A 78 -0.22 2.63 16.42
N ILE A 79 -1.22 1.77 16.59
CA ILE A 79 -2.21 1.48 15.55
C ILE A 79 -3.07 2.71 15.24
N ASN A 80 -3.46 3.47 16.28
CA ASN A 80 -4.20 4.72 16.17
C ASN A 80 -3.46 5.79 15.36
N PHE A 81 -2.14 5.76 15.36
CA PHE A 81 -1.31 6.61 14.51
C PHE A 81 -1.13 6.02 13.10
N LEU A 82 -0.78 4.73 13.00
CA LEU A 82 -0.41 4.09 11.74
C LEU A 82 -1.57 4.00 10.75
N ILE A 83 -2.79 3.67 11.20
CA ILE A 83 -3.93 3.48 10.30
C ILE A 83 -4.34 4.81 9.65
N PRO A 84 -4.66 5.89 10.38
CA PRO A 84 -5.10 7.15 9.76
C PRO A 84 -4.05 7.76 8.84
N TRP A 85 -2.79 7.78 9.28
CA TRP A 85 -1.68 8.29 8.46
C TRP A 85 -1.38 7.39 7.26
N GLY A 86 -1.44 6.07 7.42
CA GLY A 86 -1.28 5.11 6.34
C GLY A 86 -2.34 5.32 5.25
N GLU A 87 -3.62 5.40 5.64
CA GLU A 87 -4.73 5.66 4.72
C GLU A 87 -4.57 7.00 4.00
N PHE A 88 -4.25 8.06 4.75
CA PHE A 88 -4.03 9.39 4.20
C PHE A 88 -2.89 9.43 3.18
N LEU A 89 -1.73 8.85 3.52
CA LEU A 89 -0.56 8.83 2.64
C LEU A 89 -0.76 7.93 1.41
N VAL A 90 -1.44 6.79 1.56
CA VAL A 90 -1.85 5.93 0.44
C VAL A 90 -2.76 6.73 -0.50
N GLY A 91 -3.78 7.40 0.04
CA GLY A 91 -4.69 8.24 -0.74
C GLY A 91 -3.98 9.35 -1.48
N LEU A 92 -3.12 10.10 -0.77
CA LEU A 92 -2.34 11.18 -1.35
C LEU A 92 -1.38 10.68 -2.45
N GLY A 93 -0.66 9.59 -2.20
CA GLY A 93 0.25 8.96 -3.15
C GLY A 93 -0.47 8.52 -4.42
N LEU A 94 -1.64 7.90 -4.27
CA LEU A 94 -2.48 7.49 -5.40
C LEU A 94 -3.04 8.68 -6.18
N ILE A 95 -3.55 9.72 -5.55
CA ILE A 95 -4.10 10.90 -6.24
C ILE A 95 -3.01 11.63 -7.01
N LEU A 96 -1.89 11.92 -6.37
CA LEU A 96 -0.77 12.63 -7.00
C LEU A 96 -0.03 11.77 -8.02
N GLY A 97 -0.17 10.45 -7.96
CA GLY A 97 0.63 9.52 -8.73
C GLY A 97 2.10 9.59 -8.36
N CYS A 98 2.36 9.63 -7.07
CA CYS A 98 3.69 9.67 -6.48
C CYS A 98 3.96 8.36 -5.75
N LEU A 99 5.00 7.65 -6.14
CA LEU A 99 5.29 6.30 -5.64
C LEU A 99 4.06 5.38 -5.75
N THR A 100 3.36 5.49 -6.86
CA THR A 100 2.04 4.87 -7.11
C THR A 100 2.00 3.38 -6.79
N THR A 101 3.02 2.63 -7.21
CA THR A 101 3.12 1.19 -6.96
C THR A 101 3.22 0.88 -5.48
N TYR A 102 3.99 1.67 -4.73
CA TYR A 102 4.14 1.50 -3.28
C TYR A 102 2.85 1.88 -2.55
N ALA A 103 2.21 2.99 -2.94
CA ALA A 103 0.92 3.39 -2.37
C ALA A 103 -0.14 2.31 -2.58
N ALA A 104 -0.25 1.76 -3.80
CA ALA A 104 -1.15 0.65 -4.08
C ALA A 104 -0.81 -0.61 -3.27
N PHE A 105 0.47 -0.93 -3.11
CA PHE A 105 0.92 -2.07 -2.32
C PHE A 105 0.53 -1.93 -0.84
N PHE A 106 0.83 -0.79 -0.21
CA PHE A 106 0.49 -0.57 1.20
C PHE A 106 -1.02 -0.49 1.42
N GLY A 107 -1.78 0.08 0.47
CA GLY A 107 -3.24 0.03 0.48
C GLY A 107 -3.76 -1.41 0.46
N MET A 108 -3.20 -2.29 -0.38
CA MET A 108 -3.55 -3.73 -0.37
C MET A 108 -3.23 -4.39 0.98
N VAL A 109 -2.06 -4.13 1.56
CA VAL A 109 -1.68 -4.70 2.87
C VAL A 109 -2.69 -4.30 3.93
N MET A 110 -3.11 -3.03 3.97
CA MET A 110 -4.12 -2.54 4.93
C MET A 110 -5.48 -3.18 4.68
N ASN A 111 -5.92 -3.27 3.41
CA ASN A 111 -7.18 -3.94 3.07
C ASN A 111 -7.18 -5.42 3.47
N PHE A 112 -6.08 -6.15 3.25
CA PHE A 112 -5.96 -7.53 3.72
C PHE A 112 -6.00 -7.62 5.24
N ALA A 113 -5.35 -6.70 5.96
CA ALA A 113 -5.42 -6.64 7.41
C ALA A 113 -6.88 -6.43 7.90
N PHE A 114 -7.63 -5.53 7.26
CA PHE A 114 -9.05 -5.32 7.58
C PHE A 114 -9.92 -6.54 7.27
N LEU A 115 -9.67 -7.22 6.13
CA LEU A 115 -10.39 -8.46 5.79
C LEU A 115 -10.11 -9.57 6.81
N MET A 116 -8.84 -9.77 7.20
CA MET A 116 -8.49 -10.77 8.21
C MET A 116 -9.06 -10.45 9.59
N ALA A 117 -9.34 -9.17 9.86
CA ALA A 117 -10.06 -8.73 11.06
C ALA A 117 -11.60 -8.83 10.94
N GLY A 118 -12.13 -9.37 9.84
CA GLY A 118 -13.56 -9.57 9.62
C GLY A 118 -14.29 -8.40 8.95
N THR A 119 -13.59 -7.35 8.51
CA THR A 119 -14.21 -6.21 7.84
C THR A 119 -14.21 -6.40 6.33
N ILE A 120 -15.37 -6.69 5.74
CA ILE A 120 -15.50 -6.89 4.28
C ILE A 120 -15.56 -5.53 3.57
N SER A 121 -16.60 -4.72 3.80
CA SER A 121 -16.79 -3.39 3.20
C SER A 121 -16.42 -3.33 1.71
N SER A 122 -15.68 -2.30 1.28
CA SER A 122 -15.12 -2.14 -0.06
C SER A 122 -13.77 -2.86 -0.27
N ASN A 123 -13.17 -3.42 0.79
CA ASN A 123 -11.81 -3.96 0.77
C ASN A 123 -11.53 -4.93 -0.39
N PRO A 124 -12.42 -5.87 -0.78
CA PRO A 124 -12.15 -6.77 -1.91
C PRO A 124 -12.03 -6.03 -3.25
N TRP A 125 -12.87 -5.01 -3.48
CA TRP A 125 -12.81 -4.19 -4.69
C TRP A 125 -11.56 -3.31 -4.74
N ASP A 126 -11.21 -2.73 -3.61
CA ASP A 126 -10.02 -1.87 -3.48
C ASP A 126 -8.75 -2.69 -3.71
N ILE A 127 -8.69 -3.93 -3.22
CA ILE A 127 -7.60 -4.87 -3.51
C ILE A 127 -7.52 -5.16 -5.00
N LEU A 128 -8.66 -5.51 -5.64
CA LEU A 128 -8.68 -5.81 -7.07
C LEU A 128 -8.15 -4.65 -7.91
N LEU A 129 -8.61 -3.43 -7.65
CA LEU A 129 -8.16 -2.23 -8.34
C LEU A 129 -6.67 -1.95 -8.08
N ALA A 130 -6.22 -2.11 -6.83
CA ALA A 130 -4.83 -1.90 -6.44
C ALA A 130 -3.87 -2.92 -7.10
N ILE A 131 -4.31 -4.18 -7.32
CA ILE A 131 -3.55 -5.19 -8.06
C ILE A 131 -3.23 -4.71 -9.48
N PHE A 132 -4.21 -4.16 -10.21
CA PHE A 132 -3.97 -3.64 -11.57
C PHE A 132 -3.01 -2.45 -11.56
N ILE A 133 -3.15 -1.53 -10.60
CA ILE A 133 -2.24 -0.39 -10.42
C ILE A 133 -0.81 -0.88 -10.14
N ALA A 134 -0.64 -1.79 -9.19
CA ALA A 134 0.66 -2.32 -8.81
C ALA A 134 1.32 -3.11 -9.95
N ALA A 135 0.55 -3.96 -10.66
CA ALA A 135 1.04 -4.75 -11.78
C ALA A 135 1.46 -3.90 -13.00
N ALA A 136 0.80 -2.77 -13.22
CA ALA A 136 1.16 -1.82 -14.28
C ALA A 136 2.47 -1.07 -13.98
N GLY A 137 2.88 -0.99 -12.72
CA GLY A 137 4.11 -0.32 -12.31
C GLY A 137 4.13 1.16 -12.72
N PHE A 138 5.22 1.57 -13.38
CA PHE A 138 5.40 2.97 -13.82
C PHE A 138 4.23 3.49 -14.68
N ASN A 139 3.59 2.64 -15.48
CA ASN A 139 2.51 3.07 -16.38
C ASN A 139 1.29 3.60 -15.59
N ALA A 140 1.02 3.09 -14.39
CA ALA A 140 -0.06 3.59 -13.53
C ALA A 140 0.23 5.01 -12.99
N GLY A 141 1.51 5.37 -12.78
CA GLY A 141 1.94 6.70 -12.34
C GLY A 141 2.35 7.66 -13.46
N LYS A 142 2.31 7.21 -14.72
CA LYS A 142 2.83 7.93 -15.89
C LYS A 142 2.25 9.34 -16.07
N PHE A 143 0.96 9.51 -15.81
CA PHE A 143 0.28 10.81 -15.82
C PHE A 143 0.20 11.46 -14.43
N GLY A 144 1.15 11.13 -13.55
CA GLY A 144 1.32 11.69 -12.21
C GLY A 144 2.75 12.16 -11.96
N LEU A 145 3.09 12.32 -10.68
CA LEU A 145 4.44 12.74 -10.25
C LEU A 145 5.50 11.68 -10.48
N ASP A 146 5.14 10.40 -10.65
CA ASP A 146 6.09 9.31 -10.89
C ASP A 146 6.93 9.53 -12.16
N ARG A 147 6.40 10.26 -13.15
CA ARG A 147 7.17 10.65 -14.35
C ARG A 147 8.43 11.46 -14.03
N PHE A 148 8.47 12.13 -12.89
CA PHE A 148 9.61 12.92 -12.42
C PHE A 148 10.35 12.22 -11.29
N VAL A 149 9.61 11.64 -10.33
CA VAL A 149 10.15 11.07 -9.09
C VAL A 149 10.94 9.78 -9.39
N ILE A 150 10.40 8.86 -10.20
CA ILE A 150 11.05 7.58 -10.45
C ILE A 150 12.38 7.74 -11.19
N PRO A 151 12.48 8.53 -12.29
CA PRO A 151 13.78 8.78 -12.92
C PRO A 151 14.79 9.47 -12.00
N ALA A 152 14.35 10.44 -11.17
CA ALA A 152 15.23 11.13 -10.23
C ALA A 152 15.83 10.17 -9.18
N ILE A 153 15.00 9.27 -8.62
CA ILE A 153 15.46 8.24 -7.68
C ILE A 153 16.41 7.26 -8.38
N SER A 154 16.06 6.76 -9.56
CA SER A 154 16.90 5.84 -10.32
C SER A 154 18.27 6.43 -10.62
N ASN A 155 18.34 7.68 -11.06
CA ASN A 155 19.60 8.37 -11.35
C ASN A 155 20.47 8.52 -10.10
N LYS A 156 19.88 8.86 -8.94
CA LYS A 156 20.61 8.94 -7.68
C LYS A 156 21.21 7.60 -7.26
N ILE A 157 20.42 6.51 -7.38
CA ILE A 157 20.88 5.16 -7.06
C ILE A 157 22.03 4.73 -7.99
N GLN A 158 21.91 5.00 -9.29
CA GLN A 158 22.98 4.67 -10.25
C GLN A 158 24.25 5.44 -9.97
N THR A 159 24.14 6.73 -9.66
CA THR A 159 25.29 7.56 -9.30
C THR A 159 25.99 7.06 -8.02
N ALA A 160 25.23 6.68 -6.99
CA ALA A 160 25.76 6.09 -5.77
C ALA A 160 26.49 4.77 -6.06
N LYS A 161 25.86 3.85 -6.82
CA LYS A 161 26.48 2.57 -7.21
C LYS A 161 27.78 2.74 -8.00
N ASN A 162 27.84 3.74 -8.89
CA ASN A 162 29.05 4.02 -9.67
C ASN A 162 30.17 4.60 -8.78
N LYS A 163 29.85 5.46 -7.81
CA LYS A 163 30.83 5.94 -6.81
C LYS A 163 31.40 4.78 -6.00
N ASP A 164 30.58 3.84 -5.55
CA ASP A 164 31.03 2.67 -4.79
C ASP A 164 31.93 1.74 -5.63
N LYS A 165 31.63 1.59 -6.92
CA LYS A 165 32.48 0.81 -7.83
C LYS A 165 33.86 1.47 -8.05
N ILE A 166 33.93 2.79 -8.15
CA ILE A 166 35.19 3.54 -8.31
C ILE A 166 35.98 3.52 -7.01
N ALA A 167 35.32 3.59 -5.85
CA ALA A 167 35.95 3.60 -4.54
C ALA A 167 36.48 2.22 -4.08
N ARG A 168 36.07 1.10 -4.74
CA ARG A 168 36.66 -0.21 -4.51
C ARG A 168 37.79 -0.45 -5.51
N PRO A 169 39.05 -0.18 -5.16
CA PRO A 169 40.17 -0.55 -6.02
C PRO A 169 40.16 -2.07 -6.19
N LEU A 170 40.53 -2.52 -7.40
CA LEU A 170 40.72 -3.94 -7.74
C LEU A 170 41.67 -4.58 -6.72
N SER A 171 41.18 -5.07 -5.61
CA SER A 171 41.97 -5.81 -4.67
C SER A 171 41.93 -7.29 -5.07
N LYS A 172 43.07 -7.68 -5.74
CA LYS A 172 43.64 -9.01 -5.69
C LYS A 172 43.07 -10.09 -6.60
N THR A 173 43.64 -10.13 -7.79
CA THR A 173 44.18 -11.38 -8.31
C THR A 173 45.60 -11.55 -7.80
N THR A 174 45.87 -12.37 -6.81
CA THR A 174 47.07 -13.12 -6.54
C THR A 174 46.69 -14.50 -6.17
#